data_d7aeea22d5ba65ceabeb1de4e4701e4f
#
_entry.id   d7aeea22d5ba65ceabeb1de4e4701e4f
#
_cell.length_a   1.000
_cell.length_b   1.000
_cell.length_c   1.000
_cell.angle_alpha   90.00
_cell.angle_beta   90.00
_cell.angle_gamma   90.00
#
_symmetry.space_group_name_H-M   'P 1'
#
loop_
_entity.id
_entity.type
_entity.pdbx_description
1 polymer ?
#
loop_
_entity_poly.entity_id
_entity_poly.type
_entity_poly.pdbx_seq_one_letter_code
_entity_poly.pdbx_strand_id
1 'polypeptide(L)'
;AGRTYNFGFKSLQNAGYSPNQVIIRNGDTIKIGDLTENKITVMGEFNKISNIEIPENGISLAGVIGEANGLIGTTANAKKVYVLRENSSNNANIYYVDMTSLTNFSLANRFKMQPGDVVYVDPTGLTRWNRILSQILPSAALPGVVRQF
;
A
#
# COMPACT_ATOMS: atom_id res chain seq x y z
N ALA A 1 -14.66 -28.18 1.57
CA ALA A 1 -14.01 -26.91 1.17
C ALA A 1 -13.64 -26.14 2.44
N GLY A 2 -12.34 -26.01 2.71
CA GLY A 2 -11.85 -25.28 3.87
C GLY A 2 -12.13 -23.78 3.75
N ARG A 3 -12.45 -23.13 4.88
CA ARG A 3 -12.56 -21.68 4.95
C ARG A 3 -11.23 -21.11 5.41
N THR A 4 -10.74 -20.07 4.73
CA THR A 4 -9.55 -19.34 5.15
C THR A 4 -9.96 -18.07 5.87
N TYR A 5 -9.39 -17.83 7.04
CA TYR A 5 -9.58 -16.63 7.84
C TYR A 5 -8.24 -15.93 8.01
N ASN A 6 -8.16 -14.66 7.65
CA ASN A 6 -6.98 -13.83 7.87
C ASN A 6 -7.24 -12.89 9.04
N PHE A 7 -6.41 -12.93 10.06
CA PHE A 7 -6.51 -12.02 11.20
C PHE A 7 -5.15 -11.77 11.85
N GLY A 8 -4.98 -10.59 12.41
CA GLY A 8 -3.85 -10.27 13.27
C GLY A 8 -4.28 -10.34 14.75
N PHE A 9 -3.40 -10.73 15.64
CA PHE A 9 -3.69 -10.78 17.07
C PHE A 9 -4.17 -9.44 17.61
N LYS A 10 -3.56 -8.35 17.19
CA LYS A 10 -3.94 -6.99 17.61
C LYS A 10 -5.30 -6.57 17.08
N SER A 11 -5.64 -6.98 15.85
CA SER A 11 -6.97 -6.75 15.28
C SER A 11 -8.06 -7.47 16.07
N LEU A 12 -7.79 -8.70 16.54
CA LEU A 12 -8.68 -9.43 17.41
C LEU A 12 -8.86 -8.72 18.76
N GLN A 13 -7.78 -8.28 19.39
CA GLN A 13 -7.84 -7.56 20.66
C GLN A 13 -8.61 -6.23 20.53
N ASN A 14 -8.38 -5.47 19.45
CA ASN A 14 -9.11 -4.24 19.18
C ASN A 14 -10.61 -4.46 18.94
N ALA A 15 -10.98 -5.64 18.42
CA ALA A 15 -12.37 -6.07 18.28
C ALA A 15 -12.97 -6.66 19.57
N GLY A 16 -12.23 -6.67 20.68
CA GLY A 16 -12.67 -7.17 21.97
C GLY A 16 -12.52 -8.69 22.16
N TYR A 17 -11.84 -9.37 21.24
CA TYR A 17 -11.59 -10.82 21.36
C TYR A 17 -10.22 -11.09 21.96
N SER A 18 -10.14 -12.04 22.87
CA SER A 18 -8.86 -12.57 23.35
C SER A 18 -8.28 -13.58 22.35
N PRO A 19 -6.96 -13.59 22.11
CA PRO A 19 -6.33 -14.63 21.31
C PRO A 19 -6.66 -16.06 21.76
N ASN A 20 -6.91 -16.26 23.06
CA ASN A 20 -7.26 -17.53 23.64
C ASN A 20 -8.67 -18.03 23.24
N GLN A 21 -9.49 -17.19 22.61
CA GLN A 21 -10.82 -17.55 22.10
C GLN A 21 -10.77 -18.13 20.69
N VAL A 22 -9.60 -18.09 20.04
CA VAL A 22 -9.40 -18.73 18.73
C VAL A 22 -9.23 -20.23 18.94
N ILE A 23 -10.27 -20.99 18.62
CA ILE A 23 -10.26 -22.46 18.77
C ILE A 23 -9.69 -23.07 17.50
N ILE A 24 -8.59 -23.78 17.64
CA ILE A 24 -7.96 -24.56 16.58
C ILE A 24 -8.44 -25.99 16.70
N ARG A 25 -8.86 -26.58 15.60
CA ARG A 25 -9.36 -27.95 15.53
C ARG A 25 -8.38 -28.85 14.78
N ASN A 26 -8.53 -30.15 15.00
CA ASN A 26 -7.71 -31.13 14.25
C ASN A 26 -8.02 -31.00 12.73
N GLY A 27 -6.95 -30.85 11.94
CA GLY A 27 -7.04 -30.63 10.50
C GLY A 27 -6.95 -29.15 10.08
N ASP A 28 -6.93 -28.21 11.04
CA ASP A 28 -6.69 -26.81 10.71
C ASP A 28 -5.21 -26.57 10.37
N THR A 29 -4.97 -25.71 9.39
CA THR A 29 -3.64 -25.25 9.02
C THR A 29 -3.47 -23.79 9.43
N ILE A 30 -2.43 -23.51 10.21
CA ILE A 30 -2.05 -22.15 10.58
C ILE A 30 -0.89 -21.74 9.66
N LYS A 31 -1.10 -20.69 8.85
CA LYS A 31 -0.04 -20.05 8.08
C LYS A 31 0.31 -18.73 8.76
N ILE A 32 1.54 -18.64 9.25
CA ILE A 32 2.09 -17.36 9.74
C ILE A 32 2.73 -16.67 8.54
N GLY A 33 2.26 -15.46 8.22
CA GLY A 33 2.83 -14.67 7.13
C GLY A 33 4.28 -14.27 7.43
N ASP A 34 5.10 -14.22 6.39
CA ASP A 34 6.48 -13.76 6.51
C ASP A 34 6.49 -12.23 6.70
N LEU A 35 7.28 -11.74 7.65
CA LEU A 35 7.46 -10.30 7.89
C LEU A 35 8.05 -9.58 6.68
N THR A 36 8.71 -10.28 5.78
CA THR A 36 9.28 -9.72 4.55
C THR A 36 8.22 -9.28 3.55
N GLU A 37 7.01 -9.84 3.61
CA GLU A 37 5.88 -9.47 2.74
C GLU A 37 5.10 -8.25 3.26
N ASN A 38 5.33 -7.80 4.50
CA ASN A 38 4.56 -6.72 5.13
C ASN A 38 5.19 -5.34 4.92
N LYS A 39 5.53 -5.02 3.67
CA LYS A 39 6.22 -3.78 3.30
C LYS A 39 5.51 -3.03 2.19
N ILE A 40 5.73 -1.71 2.19
CA ILE A 40 5.33 -0.79 1.14
C ILE A 40 6.60 -0.27 0.49
N THR A 41 6.67 -0.27 -0.83
CA THR A 41 7.80 0.28 -1.57
C THR A 41 7.53 1.74 -1.92
N VAL A 42 8.46 2.63 -1.58
CA VAL A 42 8.39 4.06 -1.91
C VAL A 42 9.43 4.39 -2.98
N MET A 43 9.01 5.02 -4.07
CA MET A 43 9.83 5.33 -5.24
C MET A 43 9.53 6.71 -5.81
N GLY A 44 10.46 7.25 -6.60
CA GLY A 44 10.29 8.54 -7.27
C GLY A 44 10.76 9.71 -6.40
N GLU A 45 10.10 10.86 -6.51
CA GLU A 45 10.50 12.13 -5.92
C GLU A 45 10.17 12.26 -4.43
N PHE A 46 10.61 11.30 -3.63
CA PHE A 46 10.59 11.35 -2.18
C PHE A 46 11.97 11.70 -1.62
N ASN A 47 12.01 12.37 -0.48
CA ASN A 47 13.27 12.67 0.20
C ASN A 47 14.00 11.40 0.66
N LYS A 48 13.26 10.34 0.95
CA LYS A 48 13.79 9.03 1.31
C LYS A 48 13.08 7.93 0.54
N ILE A 49 13.81 7.31 -0.39
CA ILE A 49 13.36 6.10 -1.09
C ILE A 49 13.67 4.90 -0.21
N SER A 50 12.67 4.10 0.14
CA SER A 50 12.84 2.93 1.01
C SER A 50 11.65 1.98 0.95
N ASN A 51 11.86 0.79 1.50
CA ASN A 51 10.75 -0.08 1.87
C ASN A 51 10.34 0.26 3.31
N ILE A 52 9.05 0.55 3.49
CA ILE A 52 8.47 0.93 4.79
C ILE A 52 7.70 -0.27 5.31
N GLU A 53 8.03 -0.71 6.51
CA GLU A 53 7.29 -1.77 7.19
C GLU A 53 5.93 -1.24 7.65
N ILE A 54 4.89 -2.04 7.46
CA ILE A 54 3.55 -1.72 7.96
C ILE A 54 3.49 -2.07 9.44
N PRO A 55 3.28 -1.10 10.33
CA PRO A 55 3.11 -1.38 11.75
C PRO A 55 1.85 -2.21 11.99
N GLU A 56 1.77 -2.90 13.13
CA GLU A 56 0.61 -3.72 13.50
C GLU A 56 -0.73 -2.98 13.47
N ASN A 57 -0.72 -1.67 13.70
CA ASN A 57 -1.91 -0.82 13.63
C ASN A 57 -2.26 -0.39 12.20
N GLY A 58 -1.47 -0.82 11.21
CA GLY A 58 -1.55 -0.33 9.84
C GLY A 58 -0.91 1.05 9.68
N ILE A 59 -0.78 1.48 8.43
CA ILE A 59 -0.29 2.80 8.08
C ILE A 59 -1.17 3.37 6.96
N SER A 60 -1.36 4.69 6.95
CA SER A 60 -2.05 5.38 5.88
C SER A 60 -1.08 5.88 4.82
N LEU A 61 -1.60 6.26 3.64
CA LEU A 61 -0.78 6.89 2.59
C LEU A 61 -0.07 8.15 3.11
N ALA A 62 -0.77 8.99 3.88
CA ALA A 62 -0.16 10.17 4.50
C ALA A 62 0.96 9.76 5.49
N GLY A 63 0.78 8.68 6.23
CA GLY A 63 1.80 8.12 7.11
C GLY A 63 3.04 7.65 6.32
N VAL A 64 2.85 6.95 5.20
CA VAL A 64 3.95 6.52 4.32
C VAL A 64 4.73 7.72 3.79
N ILE A 65 4.03 8.77 3.35
CA ILE A 65 4.67 10.01 2.89
C ILE A 65 5.51 10.64 4.02
N GLY A 66 4.99 10.62 5.26
CA GLY A 66 5.73 11.10 6.43
C GLY A 66 7.00 10.29 6.71
N GLU A 67 6.92 8.96 6.70
CA GLU A 67 8.06 8.05 6.90
C GLU A 67 9.13 8.18 5.79
N ALA A 68 8.70 8.56 4.57
CA ALA A 68 9.57 8.88 3.46
C ALA A 68 10.15 10.32 3.53
N ASN A 69 10.01 11.01 4.66
CA ASN A 69 10.42 12.42 4.88
C ASN A 69 9.79 13.41 3.89
N GLY A 70 8.57 13.10 3.41
CA GLY A 70 7.84 13.93 2.48
C GLY A 70 8.35 13.87 1.04
N LEU A 71 7.75 14.71 0.20
CA LEU A 71 8.10 14.86 -1.20
C LEU A 71 9.27 15.85 -1.34
N ILE A 72 10.11 15.68 -2.38
CA ILE A 72 11.15 16.65 -2.72
C ILE A 72 10.47 17.94 -3.19
N GLY A 73 10.58 19.01 -2.40
CA GLY A 73 9.81 20.24 -2.62
C GLY A 73 10.09 20.98 -3.95
N THR A 74 11.25 20.72 -4.56
CA THR A 74 11.69 21.40 -5.79
C THR A 74 11.34 20.63 -7.07
N THR A 75 11.22 19.30 -6.99
CA THR A 75 11.09 18.44 -8.17
C THR A 75 9.83 17.58 -8.16
N ALA A 76 9.29 17.26 -6.99
CA ALA A 76 8.12 16.43 -6.86
C ALA A 76 6.85 17.13 -7.35
N ASN A 77 6.09 16.45 -8.17
CA ASN A 77 4.75 16.91 -8.53
C ASN A 77 3.73 16.38 -7.52
N ALA A 78 3.45 17.19 -6.49
CA ALA A 78 2.49 16.84 -5.44
C ALA A 78 1.06 16.60 -5.97
N LYS A 79 0.75 17.05 -7.19
CA LYS A 79 -0.52 16.70 -7.87
C LYS A 79 -0.57 15.24 -8.31
N LYS A 80 0.57 14.55 -8.39
CA LYS A 80 0.67 13.22 -9.00
C LYS A 80 1.35 12.21 -8.08
N VAL A 81 0.65 11.85 -7.02
CA VAL A 81 1.01 10.73 -6.15
C VAL A 81 0.21 9.51 -6.59
N TYR A 82 0.89 8.43 -6.89
CA TYR A 82 0.29 7.18 -7.33
C TYR A 82 0.48 6.10 -6.29
N VAL A 83 -0.55 5.30 -6.07
CA VAL A 83 -0.46 4.05 -5.32
C VAL A 83 -0.83 2.92 -6.25
N LEU A 84 0.10 2.00 -6.44
CA LEU A 84 -0.10 0.78 -7.20
C LEU A 84 -0.37 -0.36 -6.22
N ARG A 85 -1.47 -1.06 -6.41
CA ARG A 85 -1.88 -2.24 -5.63
C ARG A 85 -2.16 -3.40 -6.53
N GLU A 86 -1.39 -4.45 -6.40
CA GLU A 86 -1.65 -5.70 -7.10
C GLU A 86 -2.91 -6.38 -6.54
N ASN A 87 -3.73 -6.94 -7.42
CA ASN A 87 -4.86 -7.76 -7.02
C ASN A 87 -4.62 -9.24 -7.36
N SER A 88 -5.44 -10.14 -6.78
CA SER A 88 -5.33 -11.59 -6.94
C SER A 88 -5.52 -12.11 -8.37
N SER A 89 -5.89 -11.25 -9.33
CA SER A 89 -6.12 -11.59 -10.74
C SER A 89 -4.94 -11.24 -11.65
N ASN A 90 -3.75 -11.03 -11.11
CA ASN A 90 -2.56 -10.59 -11.86
C ASN A 90 -2.74 -9.21 -12.54
N ASN A 91 -3.67 -8.40 -12.03
CA ASN A 91 -3.92 -7.03 -12.44
C ASN A 91 -3.49 -6.09 -11.30
N ALA A 92 -3.19 -4.85 -11.62
CA ALA A 92 -2.92 -3.84 -10.62
C ALA A 92 -3.95 -2.71 -10.67
N ASN A 93 -4.36 -2.25 -9.50
CA ASN A 93 -5.16 -1.04 -9.34
C ASN A 93 -4.22 0.14 -9.15
N ILE A 94 -4.42 1.21 -9.90
CA ILE A 94 -3.68 2.46 -9.74
C ILE A 94 -4.63 3.48 -9.11
N TYR A 95 -4.25 3.96 -7.95
CA TYR A 95 -4.93 5.06 -7.27
C TYR A 95 -4.11 6.33 -7.48
N TYR A 96 -4.78 7.38 -7.83
CA TYR A 96 -4.19 8.69 -8.05
C TYR A 96 -4.66 9.67 -6.96
N VAL A 97 -3.72 10.36 -6.35
CA VAL A 97 -4.00 11.32 -5.28
C VAL A 97 -3.29 12.64 -5.58
N ASP A 98 -4.06 13.73 -5.58
CA ASP A 98 -3.54 15.09 -5.63
C ASP A 98 -3.30 15.60 -4.20
N MET A 99 -2.04 15.72 -3.80
CA MET A 99 -1.64 16.12 -2.46
C MET A 99 -1.50 17.64 -2.28
N THR A 100 -1.98 18.45 -3.24
CA THR A 100 -1.88 19.92 -3.15
C THR A 100 -2.96 20.57 -2.30
N SER A 101 -4.02 19.83 -1.97
CA SER A 101 -5.12 20.34 -1.14
C SER A 101 -5.19 19.64 0.22
N LEU A 102 -5.59 20.40 1.25
CA LEU A 102 -5.81 19.86 2.62
C LEU A 102 -6.91 18.79 2.64
N THR A 103 -7.94 18.93 1.79
CA THR A 103 -9.02 17.94 1.68
C THR A 103 -8.47 16.61 1.20
N ASN A 104 -7.63 16.62 0.16
CA ASN A 104 -7.03 15.42 -0.38
C ASN A 104 -6.01 14.81 0.57
N PHE A 105 -5.29 15.63 1.35
CA PHE A 105 -4.44 15.14 2.44
C PHE A 105 -5.25 14.37 3.49
N SER A 106 -6.45 14.86 3.84
CA SER A 106 -7.37 14.13 4.73
C SER A 106 -7.80 12.79 4.14
N LEU A 107 -8.05 12.72 2.83
CA LEU A 107 -8.34 11.45 2.14
C LEU A 107 -7.14 10.50 2.15
N ALA A 108 -5.93 11.00 1.90
CA ALA A 108 -4.70 10.22 2.00
C ALA A 108 -4.47 9.67 3.41
N ASN A 109 -4.88 10.41 4.44
CA ASN A 109 -4.81 9.95 5.83
C ASN A 109 -5.80 8.81 6.15
N ARG A 110 -6.89 8.72 5.41
CA ARG A 110 -7.87 7.61 5.52
C ARG A 110 -7.52 6.42 4.63
N PHE A 111 -6.71 6.62 3.60
CA PHE A 111 -6.34 5.55 2.68
C PHE A 111 -5.38 4.59 3.37
N LYS A 112 -5.89 3.41 3.71
CA LYS A 112 -5.12 2.35 4.36
C LYS A 112 -4.24 1.63 3.35
N MET A 113 -2.95 1.62 3.61
CA MET A 113 -1.98 0.89 2.81
C MET A 113 -2.03 -0.60 3.09
N GLN A 114 -1.66 -1.38 2.09
CA GLN A 114 -1.62 -2.85 2.15
C GLN A 114 -0.21 -3.35 1.83
N PRO A 115 0.14 -4.57 2.31
CA PRO A 115 1.39 -5.21 1.93
C PRO A 115 1.53 -5.32 0.41
N GLY A 116 2.72 -5.00 -0.09
CA GLY A 116 3.01 -5.02 -1.53
C GLY A 116 2.62 -3.74 -2.28
N ASP A 117 1.97 -2.77 -1.65
CA ASP A 117 1.68 -1.49 -2.29
C ASP A 117 2.99 -0.78 -2.71
N VAL A 118 2.96 -0.13 -3.85
CA VAL A 118 4.03 0.75 -4.32
C VAL A 118 3.51 2.19 -4.37
N VAL A 119 4.19 3.10 -3.69
CA VAL A 119 3.90 4.54 -3.74
C VAL A 119 4.92 5.21 -4.64
N TYR A 120 4.46 5.93 -5.64
CA TYR A 120 5.32 6.59 -6.63
C TYR A 120 4.92 8.05 -6.86
N VAL A 121 5.92 8.91 -6.95
CA VAL A 121 5.75 10.32 -7.34
C VAL A 121 6.69 10.65 -8.50
N ASP A 122 6.14 11.20 -9.58
CA ASP A 122 6.89 11.54 -10.79
C ASP A 122 6.89 13.06 -11.03
N PRO A 123 8.04 13.69 -11.27
CA PRO A 123 8.08 15.08 -11.67
C PRO A 123 7.55 15.33 -13.08
N THR A 124 7.61 14.34 -13.97
CA THR A 124 7.38 14.52 -15.41
C THR A 124 6.09 13.90 -15.95
N GLY A 125 5.30 13.23 -15.09
CA GLY A 125 3.97 12.69 -15.45
C GLY A 125 3.94 11.26 -16.00
N LEU A 126 2.75 10.86 -16.48
CA LEU A 126 2.37 9.48 -16.80
C LEU A 126 3.27 8.70 -17.78
N THR A 127 4.00 9.38 -18.66
CA THR A 127 4.83 8.70 -19.67
C THR A 127 6.00 7.95 -19.05
N ARG A 128 6.62 8.51 -18.02
CA ARG A 128 7.66 7.82 -17.24
C ARG A 128 7.08 6.72 -16.37
N TRP A 129 5.89 6.95 -15.84
CA TRP A 129 5.18 6.01 -15.00
C TRP A 129 4.94 4.67 -15.70
N ASN A 130 4.45 4.69 -16.95
CA ASN A 130 4.25 3.47 -17.75
C ASN A 130 5.53 2.66 -17.92
N ARG A 131 6.68 3.33 -18.05
CA ARG A 131 7.99 2.66 -18.12
C ARG A 131 8.35 1.98 -16.79
N ILE A 132 8.10 2.64 -15.67
CA ILE A 132 8.39 2.09 -14.33
C ILE A 132 7.47 0.91 -14.03
N LEU A 133 6.18 1.01 -14.35
CA LEU A 133 5.23 -0.09 -14.18
C LEU A 133 5.67 -1.35 -14.91
N SER A 134 6.12 -1.23 -16.15
CA SER A 134 6.58 -2.38 -16.94
C SER A 134 7.86 -3.02 -16.37
N GLN A 135 8.63 -2.29 -15.57
CA GLN A 135 9.82 -2.80 -14.88
C GLN A 135 9.48 -3.47 -13.54
N ILE A 136 8.48 -2.96 -12.82
CA ILE A 136 8.07 -3.48 -11.51
C ILE A 136 7.14 -4.69 -11.67
N LEU A 137 6.27 -4.66 -12.67
CA LEU A 137 5.26 -5.69 -12.95
C LEU A 137 5.43 -6.24 -14.38
N PRO A 138 6.52 -6.98 -14.66
CA PRO A 138 6.82 -7.43 -16.02
C PRO A 138 5.76 -8.38 -16.60
N SER A 139 4.92 -9.00 -15.77
CA SER A 139 3.87 -9.95 -16.16
C SER A 139 2.44 -9.43 -15.97
N ALA A 140 2.24 -8.23 -15.42
CA ALA A 140 0.92 -7.67 -15.23
C ALA A 140 0.42 -6.95 -16.48
N ALA A 141 -0.77 -7.27 -16.96
CA ALA A 141 -1.47 -6.44 -17.92
C ALA A 141 -1.74 -5.07 -17.26
N LEU A 142 -1.35 -3.99 -17.92
CA LEU A 142 -1.58 -2.63 -17.40
C LEU A 142 -3.10 -2.42 -17.24
N PRO A 143 -3.57 -2.11 -16.05
CA PRO A 143 -4.99 -1.93 -15.82
C PRO A 143 -5.47 -0.62 -16.42
N GLY A 144 -6.61 -0.66 -17.10
CA GLY A 144 -7.29 0.53 -17.61
C GLY A 144 -8.01 1.37 -16.57
N VAL A 145 -7.81 1.13 -15.28
CA VAL A 145 -8.60 1.80 -14.22
C VAL A 145 -7.70 2.63 -13.33
N VAL A 146 -7.69 3.93 -13.57
CA VAL A 146 -7.21 4.93 -12.62
C VAL A 146 -8.41 5.42 -11.80
N ARG A 147 -8.42 5.17 -10.50
CA ARG A 147 -9.42 5.78 -9.60
C ARG A 147 -8.83 7.04 -8.99
N GLN A 148 -9.50 8.14 -9.21
CA GLN A 148 -9.18 9.42 -8.58
C GLN A 148 -9.97 9.54 -7.27
N PHE A 149 -9.29 9.97 -6.24
CA PHE A 149 -9.88 10.33 -4.95
C PHE A 149 -10.08 11.84 -4.89
#